data_9f6d51621ab69d715ccf2d47dcc7a0f5
#
_entry.id   9f6d51621ab69d715ccf2d47dcc7a0f5
#
_cell.length_a   1.000
_cell.length_b   1.000
_cell.length_c   1.000
_cell.angle_alpha   90.00
_cell.angle_beta   90.00
_cell.angle_gamma   90.00
#
_symmetry.space_group_name_H-M   'P 1'
#
loop_
_entity.id
_entity.type
_entity.pdbx_description
1 polymer ?
#
loop_
_entity_poly.entity_id
_entity_poly.type
_entity_poly.pdbx_seq_one_letter_code
_entity_poly.pdbx_strand_id
1 'polypeptide(L)'
;AMGVQACPLPTAVLSNQTGFESFASIDLSKQISRFSHEWRKRGVIFDGIYTGFLNGPVQAGQIADWIDQFRTPQTHVLVDPVLGDRGHIYPVFDHAMVTATRALIAKADIITPNLTEACILAGVGYEEAMRSDGLEAVRLAACALREQGPSTVVITGIPRGEQIVNKSEA
;
A
#
# COMPACT_ATOMS: atom_id res chain seq x y z
N ALA A 1 13.32 -5.98 -19.92
CA ALA A 1 12.28 -6.71 -19.21
C ALA A 1 12.91 -7.52 -18.09
N MET A 2 12.31 -7.50 -16.90
CA MET A 2 12.85 -8.19 -15.71
C MET A 2 12.48 -9.69 -15.65
N GLY A 3 11.98 -10.27 -16.75
CA GLY A 3 11.57 -11.69 -16.80
C GLY A 3 10.26 -12.01 -16.06
N VAL A 4 9.48 -10.99 -15.71
CA VAL A 4 8.19 -11.13 -15.03
C VAL A 4 7.06 -10.85 -16.01
N GLN A 5 6.05 -11.72 -16.04
CA GLN A 5 4.80 -11.49 -16.76
C GLN A 5 3.85 -10.72 -15.84
N ALA A 6 3.50 -9.49 -16.22
CA ALA A 6 2.55 -8.68 -15.47
C ALA A 6 1.11 -8.91 -15.97
N CYS A 7 0.18 -9.11 -15.02
CA CYS A 7 -1.26 -9.17 -15.25
C CYS A 7 -1.91 -7.96 -14.55
N PRO A 8 -2.05 -6.79 -15.19
CA PRO A 8 -2.54 -5.59 -14.54
C PRO A 8 -4.03 -5.70 -14.21
N LEU A 9 -4.39 -5.40 -12.95
CA LEU A 9 -5.75 -5.17 -12.48
C LEU A 9 -5.96 -3.66 -12.31
N PRO A 10 -6.54 -2.96 -13.27
CA PRO A 10 -6.68 -1.51 -13.18
C PRO A 10 -7.73 -1.14 -12.11
N THR A 11 -7.36 -0.23 -11.23
CA THR A 11 -8.18 0.25 -10.12
C THR A 11 -8.86 1.59 -10.44
N ALA A 12 -8.14 2.47 -11.11
CA ALA A 12 -8.64 3.76 -11.60
C ALA A 12 -7.86 4.23 -12.83
N VAL A 13 -8.46 5.12 -13.60
CA VAL A 13 -7.77 5.93 -14.61
C VAL A 13 -7.86 7.38 -14.17
N LEU A 14 -6.72 8.04 -14.07
CA LEU A 14 -6.60 9.43 -13.67
C LEU A 14 -6.10 10.27 -14.83
N SER A 15 -6.67 11.47 -15.03
CA SER A 15 -6.20 12.41 -16.07
C SER A 15 -4.81 12.94 -15.77
N ASN A 16 -4.47 13.04 -14.48
CA ASN A 16 -3.20 13.54 -13.95
C ASN A 16 -3.05 13.11 -12.49
N GLN A 17 -1.91 13.39 -11.89
CA GLN A 17 -1.64 13.07 -10.49
C GLN A 17 -2.61 13.78 -9.54
N THR A 18 -3.01 13.10 -8.47
CA THR A 18 -3.97 13.60 -7.46
C THR A 18 -3.46 14.79 -6.64
N GLY A 19 -2.19 15.13 -6.71
CA GLY A 19 -1.59 16.30 -6.08
C GLY A 19 -1.81 17.62 -6.85
N PHE A 20 -2.39 17.58 -8.05
CA PHE A 20 -2.80 18.78 -8.77
C PHE A 20 -4.12 19.35 -8.20
N GLU A 21 -4.36 20.64 -8.42
CA GLU A 21 -5.56 21.35 -7.94
C GLU A 21 -6.87 20.68 -8.38
N SER A 22 -6.88 20.08 -9.56
CA SER A 22 -8.01 19.30 -10.05
C SER A 22 -7.54 18.13 -10.92
N PHE A 23 -8.32 17.07 -10.97
CA PHE A 23 -8.14 15.93 -11.86
C PHE A 23 -9.48 15.26 -12.16
N ALA A 24 -9.57 14.58 -13.30
CA ALA A 24 -10.67 13.69 -13.61
C ALA A 24 -10.27 12.25 -13.25
N SER A 25 -11.20 11.47 -12.73
CA SER A 25 -10.96 10.05 -12.43
C SER A 25 -12.11 9.18 -12.94
N ILE A 26 -11.75 7.98 -13.36
CA ILE A 26 -12.70 6.90 -13.67
C ILE A 26 -12.44 5.77 -12.69
N ASP A 27 -13.42 5.49 -11.85
CA ASP A 27 -13.39 4.34 -10.94
C ASP A 27 -13.62 3.03 -11.70
N LEU A 28 -12.75 2.06 -11.50
CA LEU A 28 -12.81 0.75 -12.14
C LEU A 28 -13.21 -0.39 -11.19
N SER A 29 -13.71 -0.08 -10.00
CA SER A 29 -14.14 -1.06 -8.98
C SER A 29 -15.07 -2.14 -9.55
N LYS A 30 -16.00 -1.75 -10.42
CA LYS A 30 -16.94 -2.68 -11.08
C LYS A 30 -16.25 -3.65 -12.05
N GLN A 31 -15.03 -3.37 -12.47
CA GLN A 31 -14.29 -4.24 -13.39
C GLN A 31 -13.50 -5.33 -12.66
N ILE A 32 -13.17 -5.12 -11.37
CA ILE A 32 -12.37 -6.06 -10.58
C ILE A 32 -12.97 -7.48 -10.64
N SER A 33 -14.29 -7.61 -10.39
CA SER A 33 -14.98 -8.90 -10.44
C SER A 33 -14.95 -9.56 -11.81
N ARG A 34 -15.02 -8.75 -12.89
CA ARG A 34 -14.99 -9.25 -14.29
C ARG A 34 -13.61 -9.80 -14.64
N PHE A 35 -12.54 -9.08 -14.28
CA PHE A 35 -11.15 -9.56 -14.46
C PHE A 35 -10.90 -10.83 -13.65
N SER A 36 -11.31 -10.83 -12.38
CA SER A 36 -11.20 -12.00 -11.50
C SER A 36 -11.89 -13.23 -12.07
N HIS A 37 -13.10 -13.06 -12.63
CA HIS A 37 -13.85 -14.14 -13.26
C HIS A 37 -13.07 -14.75 -14.43
N GLU A 38 -12.53 -13.92 -15.33
CA GLU A 38 -11.77 -14.40 -16.48
C GLU A 38 -10.46 -15.10 -16.09
N TRP A 39 -9.77 -14.61 -15.07
CA TRP A 39 -8.55 -15.25 -14.57
C TRP A 39 -8.84 -16.58 -13.89
N ARG A 40 -9.87 -16.66 -13.06
CA ARG A 40 -10.31 -17.94 -12.46
C ARG A 40 -10.71 -18.98 -13.51
N LYS A 41 -11.47 -18.56 -14.51
CA LYS A 41 -11.89 -19.43 -15.63
C LYS A 41 -10.69 -20.04 -16.38
N ARG A 42 -9.57 -19.32 -16.41
CA ARG A 42 -8.31 -19.77 -17.02
C ARG A 42 -7.36 -20.48 -16.06
N GLY A 43 -7.71 -20.61 -14.81
CA GLY A 43 -6.84 -21.21 -13.79
C GLY A 43 -5.55 -20.43 -13.55
N VAL A 44 -5.61 -19.08 -13.66
CA VAL A 44 -4.42 -18.23 -13.44
C VAL A 44 -3.95 -18.36 -12.01
N ILE A 45 -2.66 -18.61 -11.84
CA ILE A 45 -1.96 -18.62 -10.56
C ILE A 45 -0.96 -17.47 -10.58
N PHE A 46 -0.85 -16.75 -9.48
CA PHE A 46 0.08 -15.62 -9.33
C PHE A 46 1.19 -15.99 -8.36
N ASP A 47 2.45 -15.83 -8.79
CA ASP A 47 3.63 -15.94 -7.92
C ASP A 47 3.75 -14.75 -6.99
N GLY A 48 3.27 -13.57 -7.43
CA GLY A 48 3.25 -12.36 -6.65
C GLY A 48 2.04 -11.48 -6.95
N ILE A 49 1.59 -10.77 -5.93
CA ILE A 49 0.54 -9.77 -5.99
C ILE A 49 1.15 -8.45 -5.48
N TYR A 50 1.04 -7.39 -6.27
CA TYR A 50 1.48 -6.05 -5.88
C TYR A 50 0.31 -5.08 -5.97
N THR A 51 0.07 -4.33 -4.89
CA THR A 51 -0.96 -3.29 -4.87
C THR A 51 -0.32 -1.91 -4.78
N GLY A 52 -0.92 -0.93 -5.43
CA GLY A 52 -0.59 0.49 -5.35
C GLY A 52 -1.83 1.32 -5.05
N PHE A 53 -2.04 2.39 -5.80
CA PHE A 53 -3.16 3.30 -5.61
C PHE A 53 -4.54 2.60 -5.72
N LEU A 54 -5.39 2.84 -4.73
CA LEU A 54 -6.78 2.39 -4.67
C LEU A 54 -7.71 3.60 -4.52
N ASN A 55 -8.85 3.57 -5.20
CA ASN A 55 -9.76 4.72 -5.33
C ASN A 55 -10.73 4.87 -4.14
N GLY A 56 -10.40 4.32 -2.98
CA GLY A 56 -11.19 4.47 -1.75
C GLY A 56 -11.38 3.18 -0.97
N PRO A 57 -12.04 3.27 0.21
CA PRO A 57 -12.13 2.15 1.16
C PRO A 57 -12.90 0.95 0.64
N VAL A 58 -13.93 1.15 -0.17
CA VAL A 58 -14.70 0.05 -0.78
C VAL A 58 -13.82 -0.77 -1.70
N GLN A 59 -13.02 -0.09 -2.54
CA GLN A 59 -12.10 -0.76 -3.45
C GLN A 59 -10.98 -1.48 -2.69
N ALA A 60 -10.45 -0.89 -1.61
CA ALA A 60 -9.46 -1.54 -0.75
C ALA A 60 -10.02 -2.86 -0.15
N GLY A 61 -11.28 -2.87 0.29
CA GLY A 61 -11.96 -4.09 0.71
C GLY A 61 -12.08 -5.13 -0.41
N GLN A 62 -12.47 -4.70 -1.61
CA GLN A 62 -12.55 -5.60 -2.78
C GLN A 62 -11.19 -6.21 -3.14
N ILE A 63 -10.10 -5.45 -3.02
CA ILE A 63 -8.75 -5.96 -3.27
C ILE A 63 -8.30 -6.92 -2.16
N ALA A 64 -8.65 -6.66 -0.90
CA ALA A 64 -8.38 -7.60 0.19
C ALA A 64 -9.08 -8.96 -0.05
N ASP A 65 -10.36 -8.94 -0.43
CA ASP A 65 -11.11 -10.14 -0.81
C ASP A 65 -10.51 -10.83 -2.05
N TRP A 66 -10.02 -10.03 -2.99
CA TRP A 66 -9.38 -10.53 -4.21
C TRP A 66 -8.05 -11.24 -3.89
N ILE A 67 -7.24 -10.69 -2.98
CA ILE A 67 -6.03 -11.34 -2.49
C ILE A 67 -6.36 -12.71 -1.89
N ASP A 68 -7.38 -12.80 -1.03
CA ASP A 68 -7.79 -14.06 -0.42
C ASP A 68 -8.22 -15.12 -1.46
N GLN A 69 -8.79 -14.67 -2.59
CA GLN A 69 -9.22 -15.56 -3.68
C GLN A 69 -8.08 -16.12 -4.52
N PHE A 70 -6.99 -15.38 -4.69
CA PHE A 70 -5.89 -15.73 -5.60
C PHE A 70 -4.61 -16.10 -4.87
N ARG A 71 -4.51 -15.85 -3.57
CA ARG A 71 -3.34 -16.20 -2.76
C ARG A 71 -3.22 -17.71 -2.61
N THR A 72 -2.03 -18.21 -2.89
CA THR A 72 -1.59 -19.58 -2.58
C THR A 72 -0.46 -19.52 -1.56
N PRO A 73 -0.02 -20.66 -0.96
CA PRO A 73 1.14 -20.66 -0.08
C PRO A 73 2.45 -20.17 -0.71
N GLN A 74 2.53 -20.14 -2.05
CA GLN A 74 3.70 -19.69 -2.81
C GLN A 74 3.57 -18.25 -3.29
N THR A 75 2.39 -17.65 -3.16
CA THR A 75 2.13 -16.27 -3.62
C THR A 75 2.69 -15.27 -2.61
N HIS A 76 3.57 -14.39 -3.06
CA HIS A 76 4.07 -13.26 -2.26
C HIS A 76 3.15 -12.03 -2.46
N VAL A 77 2.64 -11.48 -1.37
CA VAL A 77 1.76 -10.30 -1.39
C VAL A 77 2.54 -9.09 -0.91
N LEU A 78 2.73 -8.11 -1.80
CA LEU A 78 3.34 -6.82 -1.49
C LEU A 78 2.27 -5.72 -1.57
N VAL A 79 2.12 -4.96 -0.50
CA VAL A 79 1.20 -3.82 -0.45
C VAL A 79 1.98 -2.52 -0.30
N ASP A 80 1.81 -1.64 -1.28
CA ASP A 80 2.19 -0.23 -1.20
C ASP A 80 0.97 0.55 -0.68
N PRO A 81 0.99 0.99 0.59
CA PRO A 81 -0.19 1.56 1.25
C PRO A 81 -0.35 3.05 0.93
N VAL A 82 -0.60 3.36 -0.34
CA VAL A 82 -0.73 4.75 -0.82
C VAL A 82 -1.83 5.50 -0.07
N LEU A 83 -1.44 6.32 0.91
CA LEU A 83 -2.35 7.07 1.80
C LEU A 83 -2.03 8.56 1.91
N GLY A 84 -0.77 8.94 1.87
CA GLY A 84 -0.38 10.31 2.18
C GLY A 84 1.10 10.60 1.98
N ASP A 85 1.45 11.86 2.16
CA ASP A 85 2.82 12.35 2.07
C ASP A 85 3.02 13.58 2.98
N ARG A 86 4.26 13.87 3.37
CA ARG A 86 4.65 15.05 4.17
C ARG A 86 3.82 15.24 5.45
N GLY A 87 3.52 14.15 6.16
CA GLY A 87 2.76 14.15 7.41
C GLY A 87 1.24 14.20 7.26
N HIS A 88 0.71 14.24 6.04
CA HIS A 88 -0.73 14.42 5.78
C HIS A 88 -1.31 13.30 4.93
N ILE A 89 -2.55 12.91 5.24
CA ILE A 89 -3.35 12.04 4.36
C ILE A 89 -3.69 12.84 3.09
N TYR A 90 -3.66 12.18 1.94
CA TYR A 90 -4.09 12.82 0.70
C TYR A 90 -5.53 13.32 0.79
N PRO A 91 -5.85 14.52 0.25
CA PRO A 91 -7.19 15.12 0.36
C PRO A 91 -8.34 14.27 -0.20
N VAL A 92 -8.02 13.29 -1.05
CA VAL A 92 -8.99 12.34 -1.62
C VAL A 92 -9.38 11.22 -0.67
N PHE A 93 -8.71 11.09 0.48
CA PHE A 93 -8.89 10.02 1.46
C PHE A 93 -9.35 10.56 2.82
N ASP A 94 -9.98 9.69 3.57
CA ASP A 94 -10.48 9.93 4.92
C ASP A 94 -10.07 8.81 5.90
N HIS A 95 -10.57 8.85 7.12
CA HIS A 95 -10.34 7.82 8.14
C HIS A 95 -10.83 6.42 7.74
N ALA A 96 -11.87 6.34 6.89
CA ALA A 96 -12.35 5.05 6.41
C ALA A 96 -11.31 4.39 5.50
N MET A 97 -10.59 5.19 4.68
CA MET A 97 -9.49 4.68 3.87
C MET A 97 -8.33 4.17 4.73
N VAL A 98 -7.96 4.87 5.81
CA VAL A 98 -6.93 4.41 6.76
C VAL A 98 -7.29 3.04 7.36
N THR A 99 -8.55 2.89 7.78
CA THR A 99 -9.06 1.63 8.34
C THR A 99 -9.04 0.50 7.31
N ALA A 100 -9.47 0.78 6.08
CA ALA A 100 -9.45 -0.19 4.98
C ALA A 100 -8.01 -0.59 4.59
N THR A 101 -7.08 0.37 4.61
CA THR A 101 -5.66 0.10 4.34
C THR A 101 -5.04 -0.76 5.43
N ARG A 102 -5.38 -0.57 6.72
CA ARG A 102 -4.95 -1.47 7.79
C ARG A 102 -5.43 -2.90 7.56
N ALA A 103 -6.67 -3.07 7.14
CA ALA A 103 -7.20 -4.40 6.80
C ALA A 103 -6.47 -5.02 5.59
N LEU A 104 -6.07 -4.19 4.63
CA LEU A 104 -5.33 -4.64 3.44
C LEU A 104 -3.90 -5.05 3.78
N ILE A 105 -3.15 -4.25 4.56
CA ILE A 105 -1.77 -4.59 4.96
C ILE A 105 -1.71 -5.85 5.83
N ALA A 106 -2.76 -6.17 6.56
CA ALA A 106 -2.87 -7.43 7.31
C ALA A 106 -2.86 -8.68 6.40
N LYS A 107 -3.10 -8.51 5.09
CA LYS A 107 -3.01 -9.58 4.07
C LYS A 107 -1.63 -9.67 3.43
N ALA A 108 -0.76 -8.71 3.66
CA ALA A 108 0.54 -8.61 3.00
C ALA A 108 1.61 -9.46 3.70
N ASP A 109 2.58 -9.92 2.91
CA ASP A 109 3.85 -10.44 3.41
C ASP A 109 4.86 -9.30 3.56
N ILE A 110 4.80 -8.34 2.63
CA ILE A 110 5.70 -7.19 2.56
C ILE A 110 4.86 -5.92 2.41
N ILE A 111 5.22 -4.86 3.12
CA ILE A 111 4.67 -3.52 2.91
C ILE A 111 5.78 -2.49 2.69
N THR A 112 5.49 -1.48 1.86
CA THR A 112 6.47 -0.46 1.47
C THR A 112 5.98 0.98 1.75
N PRO A 113 5.51 1.29 2.97
CA PRO A 113 5.03 2.63 3.29
C PRO A 113 6.15 3.66 3.19
N ASN A 114 5.83 4.89 2.76
CA ASN A 114 6.68 6.03 3.05
C ASN A 114 6.58 6.40 4.55
N LEU A 115 7.43 7.32 5.02
CA LEU A 115 7.45 7.68 6.45
C LEU A 115 6.10 8.21 6.95
N THR A 116 5.37 8.98 6.14
CA THR A 116 4.04 9.50 6.49
C THR A 116 3.04 8.37 6.67
N GLU A 117 2.99 7.47 5.72
CA GLU A 117 2.09 6.30 5.72
C GLU A 117 2.40 5.37 6.90
N ALA A 118 3.68 5.13 7.17
CA ALA A 118 4.11 4.35 8.31
C ALA A 118 3.62 4.96 9.63
N CYS A 119 3.80 6.28 9.81
CA CYS A 119 3.34 6.98 10.99
C CYS A 119 1.82 6.93 11.16
N ILE A 120 1.06 7.18 10.09
CA ILE A 120 -0.42 7.14 10.09
C ILE A 120 -0.93 5.74 10.46
N LEU A 121 -0.39 4.71 9.82
CA LEU A 121 -0.83 3.34 10.01
C LEU A 121 -0.43 2.78 11.38
N ALA A 122 0.74 3.16 11.89
CA ALA A 122 1.24 2.75 13.22
C ALA A 122 0.69 3.60 14.37
N GLY A 123 0.15 4.79 14.10
CA GLY A 123 -0.28 5.74 15.13
C GLY A 123 0.89 6.44 15.84
N VAL A 124 2.01 6.61 15.14
CA VAL A 124 3.21 7.32 15.63
C VAL A 124 3.22 8.75 15.10
N GLY A 125 3.73 9.70 15.89
CA GLY A 125 3.82 11.10 15.49
C GLY A 125 4.80 11.31 14.34
N TYR A 126 4.35 11.91 13.23
CA TYR A 126 5.20 12.19 12.07
C TYR A 126 6.33 13.16 12.41
N GLU A 127 6.02 14.25 13.13
CA GLU A 127 7.02 15.25 13.54
C GLU A 127 8.11 14.64 14.44
N GLU A 128 7.76 13.69 15.28
CA GLU A 128 8.70 12.96 16.11
C GLU A 128 9.63 12.10 15.24
N ALA A 129 9.07 11.38 14.28
CA ALA A 129 9.84 10.54 13.36
C ALA A 129 10.76 11.34 12.41
N MET A 130 10.38 12.59 12.10
CA MET A 130 11.17 13.51 11.27
C MET A 130 12.36 14.15 11.97
N ARG A 131 12.42 14.14 13.29
CA ARG A 131 13.54 14.72 14.05
C ARG A 131 14.86 14.00 13.77
N SER A 132 15.96 14.66 13.97
CA SER A 132 17.30 14.08 13.78
C SER A 132 17.57 12.85 14.67
N ASP A 133 16.91 12.77 15.82
CA ASP A 133 16.93 11.66 16.76
C ASP A 133 15.73 10.68 16.59
N GLY A 134 14.88 10.90 15.59
CA GLY A 134 13.61 10.19 15.39
C GLY A 134 13.71 8.74 14.92
N LEU A 135 14.93 8.15 14.85
CA LEU A 135 15.08 6.75 14.42
C LEU A 135 14.31 5.77 15.31
N GLU A 136 14.21 6.06 16.61
CA GLU A 136 13.44 5.22 17.52
C GLU A 136 11.94 5.24 17.20
N ALA A 137 11.38 6.42 16.89
CA ALA A 137 9.99 6.53 16.45
C ALA A 137 9.74 5.76 15.14
N VAL A 138 10.69 5.78 14.20
CA VAL A 138 10.61 4.98 12.96
C VAL A 138 10.65 3.48 13.26
N ARG A 139 11.48 3.04 14.20
CA ARG A 139 11.54 1.63 14.65
C ARG A 139 10.23 1.20 15.31
N LEU A 140 9.69 2.03 16.20
CA LEU A 140 8.39 1.76 16.82
C LEU A 140 7.28 1.63 15.78
N ALA A 141 7.27 2.51 14.76
CA ALA A 141 6.33 2.39 13.66
C ALA A 141 6.51 1.07 12.89
N ALA A 142 7.73 0.69 12.56
CA ALA A 142 8.01 -0.56 11.87
C ALA A 142 7.57 -1.79 12.69
N CYS A 143 7.86 -1.81 13.99
CA CYS A 143 7.42 -2.89 14.90
C CYS A 143 5.90 -2.98 14.97
N ALA A 144 5.20 -1.84 15.19
CA ALA A 144 3.75 -1.80 15.27
C ALA A 144 3.07 -2.24 13.95
N LEU A 145 3.69 -1.93 12.81
CA LEU A 145 3.19 -2.39 11.51
C LEU A 145 3.38 -3.89 11.31
N ARG A 146 4.50 -4.46 11.75
CA ARG A 146 4.70 -5.92 11.72
C ARG A 146 3.68 -6.68 12.56
N GLU A 147 3.30 -6.15 13.70
CA GLU A 147 2.24 -6.74 14.56
C GLU A 147 0.86 -6.75 13.89
N GLN A 148 0.66 -5.93 12.84
CA GLN A 148 -0.58 -5.90 12.07
C GLN A 148 -0.68 -6.98 10.98
N GLY A 149 0.39 -7.77 10.73
CA GLY A 149 0.36 -8.90 9.82
C GLY A 149 1.58 -9.10 8.93
N PRO A 150 2.16 -8.07 8.30
CA PRO A 150 3.27 -8.26 7.38
C PRO A 150 4.53 -8.75 8.09
N SER A 151 5.24 -9.70 7.49
CA SER A 151 6.52 -10.18 8.02
C SER A 151 7.65 -9.19 7.76
N THR A 152 7.54 -8.40 6.71
CA THR A 152 8.55 -7.42 6.27
C THR A 152 7.96 -6.04 6.08
N VAL A 153 8.59 -5.03 6.68
CA VAL A 153 8.23 -3.62 6.54
C VAL A 153 9.43 -2.84 6.00
N VAL A 154 9.26 -2.20 4.86
CA VAL A 154 10.27 -1.35 4.23
C VAL A 154 9.78 0.10 4.26
N ILE A 155 10.24 0.89 5.22
CA ILE A 155 9.87 2.31 5.30
C ILE A 155 10.77 3.12 4.37
N THR A 156 10.15 3.78 3.39
CA THR A 156 10.85 4.61 2.40
C THR A 156 10.81 6.10 2.77
N GLY A 157 11.68 6.90 2.17
CA GLY A 157 11.65 8.36 2.31
C GLY A 157 12.03 8.88 3.70
N ILE A 158 12.88 8.15 4.45
CA ILE A 158 13.38 8.60 5.75
C ILE A 158 14.49 9.62 5.50
N PRO A 159 14.30 10.92 5.85
CA PRO A 159 15.32 11.92 5.66
C PRO A 159 16.47 11.72 6.67
N ARG A 160 17.72 11.75 6.17
CA ARG A 160 18.95 11.66 6.98
C ARG A 160 19.99 12.62 6.41
N GLY A 161 20.06 13.84 6.96
CA GLY A 161 20.91 14.89 6.40
C GLY A 161 20.47 15.24 4.98
N GLU A 162 21.41 15.32 4.04
CA GLU A 162 21.13 15.59 2.61
C GLU A 162 20.75 14.32 1.82
N GLN A 163 20.79 13.13 2.44
CA GLN A 163 20.51 11.85 1.78
C GLN A 163 19.23 11.19 2.33
N ILE A 164 18.41 10.69 1.42
CA ILE A 164 17.30 9.81 1.74
C ILE A 164 17.86 8.39 1.89
N VAL A 165 17.69 7.78 3.06
CA VAL A 165 18.10 6.40 3.33
C VAL A 165 16.87 5.53 3.39
N ASN A 166 16.82 4.52 2.52
CA ASN A 166 15.84 3.46 2.59
C ASN A 166 16.37 2.36 3.52
N LYS A 167 15.68 2.08 4.61
CA LYS A 167 15.99 0.97 5.51
C LYS A 167 14.95 -0.12 5.37
N SER A 168 15.41 -1.32 5.01
CA SER A 168 14.69 -2.57 5.23
C SER A 168 15.17 -3.18 6.54
N GLU A 169 14.30 -3.48 7.47
CA GLU A 169 14.60 -4.32 8.63
C GLU A 169 13.86 -5.65 8.44
N ALA A 170 14.65 -6.70 8.35
CA ALA A 170 14.19 -8.08 8.33
C ALA A 170 13.90 -8.55 9.77
#